data_3c69615ba400cca810801eb987d50ee4
#
_entry.id   3c69615ba400cca810801eb987d50ee4
#
_cell.length_a   1.000
_cell.length_b   1.000
_cell.length_c   1.000
_cell.angle_alpha   90.00
_cell.angle_beta   90.00
_cell.angle_gamma   90.00
#
_symmetry.space_group_name_H-M   'P 1'
#
loop_
_entity.id
_entity.type
_entity.pdbx_description
1 polymer ?
#
loop_
_entity_poly.entity_id
_entity_poly.type
_entity_poly.pdbx_seq_one_letter_code
_entity_poly.pdbx_strand_id
1 'polypeptide(L)'
;MFEKLISTLMASRDQAHIFHWQTKGPGSFAAHMALNAYYDAIPGLVDALVESYQGKYGIIKGYEPAERFDEYSKETAIKYFKALSVFIERIYTKFSKEDTNIINQLDTFKDLIFTTIYKLEILS
;
A
#
# COMPACT_ATOMS: atom_id res chain seq x y z
N MET A 1 -12.62 7.58 -8.64
CA MET A 1 -11.63 6.50 -8.86
C MET A 1 -10.32 6.73 -8.12
N PHE A 2 -9.71 7.91 -8.28
CA PHE A 2 -8.43 8.20 -7.63
C PHE A 2 -8.57 8.32 -6.12
N GLU A 3 -9.69 8.86 -5.65
CA GLU A 3 -10.01 8.91 -4.23
C GLU A 3 -10.07 7.52 -3.60
N LYS A 4 -10.51 6.51 -4.34
CA LYS A 4 -10.53 5.13 -3.87
C LYS A 4 -9.11 4.57 -3.74
N LEU A 5 -8.23 4.89 -4.68
CA LEU A 5 -6.83 4.49 -4.60
C LEU A 5 -6.19 5.07 -3.34
N ILE A 6 -6.36 6.38 -3.12
CA ILE A 6 -5.77 7.04 -1.96
C ILE A 6 -6.36 6.50 -0.66
N SER A 7 -7.69 6.35 -0.59
CA SER A 7 -8.34 5.76 0.59
C SER A 7 -7.80 4.36 0.88
N THR A 8 -7.61 3.55 -0.17
CA THR A 8 -7.06 2.19 -0.03
C THR A 8 -5.62 2.21 0.47
N LEU A 9 -4.79 3.12 -0.05
CA LEU A 9 -3.41 3.25 0.39
C LEU A 9 -3.33 3.75 1.84
N MET A 10 -4.18 4.71 2.23
CA MET A 10 -4.26 5.16 3.62
C MET A 10 -4.64 4.00 4.55
N ALA A 11 -5.65 3.23 4.16
CA ALA A 11 -6.07 2.05 4.93
C ALA A 11 -4.96 1.00 5.01
N SER A 12 -4.14 0.86 3.96
CA SER A 12 -3.05 -0.12 3.96
C SER A 12 -1.98 0.19 5.00
N ARG A 13 -1.77 1.48 5.30
CA ARG A 13 -0.88 1.87 6.39
C ARG A 13 -1.39 1.33 7.73
N ASP A 14 -2.66 1.57 8.02
CA ASP A 14 -3.24 1.13 9.28
C ASP A 14 -3.34 -0.40 9.35
N GLN A 15 -3.68 -1.05 8.24
CA GLN A 15 -3.71 -2.50 8.16
C GLN A 15 -2.33 -3.10 8.44
N ALA A 16 -1.27 -2.55 7.85
CA ALA A 16 0.08 -3.01 8.09
C ALA A 16 0.50 -2.82 9.54
N HIS A 17 0.09 -1.71 10.15
CA HIS A 17 0.37 -1.42 11.55
C HIS A 17 -0.32 -2.42 12.48
N ILE A 18 -1.58 -2.74 12.18
CA ILE A 18 -2.33 -3.76 12.94
C ILE A 18 -1.66 -5.13 12.81
N PHE A 19 -1.30 -5.53 11.60
CA PHE A 19 -0.56 -6.77 11.38
C PHE A 19 0.75 -6.78 12.18
N HIS A 20 1.47 -5.67 12.15
CA HIS A 20 2.72 -5.49 12.87
C HIS A 20 2.56 -5.77 14.37
N TRP A 21 1.51 -5.24 14.97
CA TRP A 21 1.21 -5.44 16.39
C TRP A 21 0.85 -6.89 16.72
N GLN A 22 0.30 -7.62 15.78
CA GLN A 22 -0.23 -8.96 16.01
C GLN A 22 0.74 -10.07 15.67
N THR A 23 1.94 -9.74 15.15
CA THR A 23 2.96 -10.75 14.85
C THR A 23 3.45 -11.44 16.13
N LYS A 24 3.63 -12.76 16.05
CA LYS A 24 4.15 -13.55 17.17
C LYS A 24 4.71 -14.88 16.66
N GLY A 25 5.58 -15.48 17.45
CA GLY A 25 6.12 -16.80 17.15
C GLY A 25 7.38 -16.77 16.28
N PRO A 26 7.88 -17.94 15.90
CA PRO A 26 9.10 -18.05 15.07
C PRO A 26 8.96 -17.32 13.74
N GLY A 27 9.98 -16.58 13.33
CA GLY A 27 9.98 -15.81 12.09
C GLY A 27 9.23 -14.49 12.18
N SER A 28 8.57 -14.21 13.30
CA SER A 28 7.74 -13.03 13.44
C SER A 28 8.53 -11.72 13.47
N PHE A 29 9.79 -11.75 13.92
CA PHE A 29 10.60 -10.53 13.95
C PHE A 29 10.82 -9.98 12.55
N ALA A 30 11.09 -10.84 11.57
CA ALA A 30 11.25 -10.43 10.17
C ALA A 30 9.94 -9.83 9.64
N ALA A 31 8.80 -10.47 9.91
CA ALA A 31 7.48 -9.96 9.53
C ALA A 31 7.19 -8.62 10.19
N HIS A 32 7.45 -8.52 11.49
CA HIS A 32 7.25 -7.30 12.28
C HIS A 32 8.02 -6.12 11.66
N MET A 33 9.30 -6.33 11.34
CA MET A 33 10.14 -5.29 10.74
C MET A 33 9.75 -4.94 9.31
N ALA A 34 9.32 -5.94 8.52
CA ALA A 34 8.85 -5.69 7.15
C ALA A 34 7.59 -4.82 7.15
N LEU A 35 6.65 -5.12 8.05
CA LEU A 35 5.42 -4.36 8.18
C LEU A 35 5.70 -2.94 8.68
N ASN A 36 6.64 -2.79 9.59
CA ASN A 36 7.09 -1.47 10.08
C ASN A 36 7.63 -0.62 8.92
N ALA A 37 8.50 -1.18 8.10
CA ALA A 37 9.06 -0.47 6.95
C ALA A 37 7.96 -0.03 5.99
N TYR A 38 6.95 -0.89 5.78
CA TYR A 38 5.83 -0.58 4.91
C TYR A 38 5.02 0.62 5.42
N TYR A 39 4.52 0.54 6.67
CA TYR A 39 3.65 1.61 7.15
C TYR A 39 4.40 2.93 7.38
N ASP A 40 5.70 2.89 7.65
CA ASP A 40 6.49 4.12 7.77
C ASP A 40 6.65 4.82 6.42
N ALA A 41 6.73 4.08 5.32
CA ALA A 41 6.91 4.64 3.99
C ALA A 41 5.63 5.25 3.40
N ILE A 42 4.46 4.74 3.77
CA ILE A 42 3.19 5.09 3.14
C ILE A 42 2.84 6.58 3.23
N PRO A 43 2.90 7.25 4.40
CA PRO A 43 2.45 8.65 4.47
C PRO A 43 3.18 9.58 3.49
N GLY A 44 4.49 9.49 3.41
CA GLY A 44 5.27 10.33 2.50
C GLY A 44 4.98 10.04 1.03
N LEU A 45 4.84 8.76 0.69
CA LEU A 45 4.52 8.36 -0.68
C LEU A 45 3.12 8.79 -1.09
N VAL A 46 2.15 8.69 -0.18
CA VAL A 46 0.78 9.14 -0.43
C VAL A 46 0.72 10.65 -0.60
N ASP A 47 1.41 11.40 0.27
CA ASP A 47 1.47 12.87 0.14
C ASP A 47 2.01 13.27 -1.22
N ALA A 48 3.11 12.68 -1.66
CA ALA A 48 3.72 13.00 -2.94
C ALA A 48 2.77 12.70 -4.11
N LEU A 49 2.08 11.55 -4.05
CA LEU A 49 1.15 11.15 -5.10
C LEU A 49 -0.07 12.08 -5.17
N VAL A 50 -0.67 12.38 -4.02
CA VAL A 50 -1.84 13.26 -3.94
C VAL A 50 -1.51 14.66 -4.46
N GLU A 51 -0.42 15.24 -3.99
CA GLU A 51 -0.04 16.60 -4.37
C GLU A 51 0.30 16.70 -5.85
N SER A 52 1.00 15.71 -6.40
CA SER A 52 1.33 15.66 -7.82
C SER A 52 0.07 15.54 -8.68
N TYR A 53 -0.86 14.68 -8.27
CA TYR A 53 -2.13 14.52 -8.98
C TYR A 53 -2.96 15.81 -8.91
N GLN A 54 -3.08 16.40 -7.73
CA GLN A 54 -3.89 17.62 -7.55
C GLN A 54 -3.32 18.82 -8.31
N GLY A 55 -2.00 18.88 -8.47
CA GLY A 55 -1.38 19.92 -9.26
C GLY A 55 -1.77 19.88 -10.73
N LYS A 56 -2.09 18.69 -11.26
CA LYS A 56 -2.49 18.51 -12.64
C LYS A 56 -4.02 18.49 -12.82
N TYR A 57 -4.74 17.82 -11.91
CA TYR A 57 -6.15 17.50 -12.09
C TYR A 57 -7.09 18.17 -11.10
N GLY A 58 -6.57 18.88 -10.08
CA GLY A 58 -7.39 19.54 -9.08
C GLY A 58 -7.64 18.68 -7.85
N ILE A 59 -8.35 19.27 -6.90
CA ILE A 59 -8.55 18.69 -5.57
C ILE A 59 -9.32 17.37 -5.64
N ILE A 60 -8.79 16.36 -4.96
CA ILE A 60 -9.44 15.04 -4.80
C ILE A 60 -10.46 15.15 -3.66
N LYS A 61 -11.68 14.67 -3.90
CA LYS A 61 -12.75 14.64 -2.91
C LYS A 61 -13.38 13.27 -2.88
N GLY A 62 -14.13 12.96 -1.81
CA GLY A 62 -14.89 11.73 -1.72
C GLY A 62 -14.12 10.58 -1.08
N TYR A 63 -13.17 10.89 -0.21
CA TYR A 63 -12.46 9.86 0.54
C TYR A 63 -13.41 9.07 1.42
N GLU A 64 -13.15 7.78 1.53
CA GLU A 64 -13.95 6.88 2.37
C GLU A 64 -13.07 6.15 3.38
N PRO A 65 -13.58 5.91 4.59
CA PRO A 65 -12.82 5.14 5.59
C PRO A 65 -12.79 3.66 5.21
N ALA A 66 -11.84 2.93 5.79
CA ALA A 66 -11.80 1.49 5.68
C ALA A 66 -13.03 0.88 6.38
N GLU A 67 -13.64 -0.12 5.76
CA GLU A 67 -14.79 -0.79 6.35
C GLU A 67 -14.39 -1.70 7.51
N ARG A 68 -13.32 -2.46 7.33
CA ARG A 68 -12.89 -3.46 8.30
C ARG A 68 -11.42 -3.80 8.06
N PHE A 69 -10.70 -4.06 9.16
CA PHE A 69 -9.32 -4.55 9.11
C PHE A 69 -9.28 -6.06 9.32
N ASP A 70 -8.30 -6.69 8.69
CA ASP A 70 -8.04 -8.11 8.85
C ASP A 70 -7.18 -8.37 10.08
N GLU A 71 -7.37 -9.54 10.69
CA GLU A 71 -6.49 -10.03 11.74
C GLU A 71 -5.27 -10.71 11.12
N TYR A 72 -4.14 -10.67 11.82
CA TYR A 72 -2.89 -11.19 11.29
C TYR A 72 -2.85 -12.72 11.27
N SER A 73 -2.46 -13.26 10.13
CA SER A 73 -1.71 -14.50 9.99
C SER A 73 -0.73 -14.25 8.85
N LYS A 74 0.31 -15.05 8.75
CA LYS A 74 1.26 -14.92 7.64
C LYS A 74 0.53 -15.01 6.30
N GLU A 75 -0.37 -15.97 6.16
CA GLU A 75 -1.14 -16.17 4.92
C GLU A 75 -2.04 -14.99 4.62
N THR A 76 -2.74 -14.47 5.62
CA THR A 76 -3.65 -13.33 5.45
C THR A 76 -2.88 -12.07 5.05
N ALA A 77 -1.75 -11.80 5.68
CA ALA A 77 -0.93 -10.64 5.34
C ALA A 77 -0.40 -10.71 3.91
N ILE A 78 0.15 -11.87 3.51
CA ILE A 78 0.64 -12.07 2.14
C ILE A 78 -0.49 -11.88 1.13
N LYS A 79 -1.65 -12.47 1.40
CA LYS A 79 -2.82 -12.36 0.54
C LYS A 79 -3.28 -10.91 0.41
N TYR A 80 -3.27 -10.17 1.52
CA TYR A 80 -3.64 -8.75 1.53
C TYR A 80 -2.74 -7.93 0.59
N PHE A 81 -1.42 -8.08 0.72
CA PHE A 81 -0.49 -7.32 -0.11
C PHE A 81 -0.53 -7.75 -1.58
N LYS A 82 -0.76 -9.02 -1.86
CA LYS A 82 -0.96 -9.48 -3.25
C LYS A 82 -2.22 -8.86 -3.87
N ALA A 83 -3.31 -8.81 -3.13
CA ALA A 83 -4.54 -8.16 -3.59
C ALA A 83 -4.33 -6.66 -3.82
N LEU A 84 -3.57 -6.00 -2.94
CA LEU A 84 -3.24 -4.59 -3.08
C LEU A 84 -2.42 -4.34 -4.35
N SER A 85 -1.46 -5.22 -4.67
CA SER A 85 -0.66 -5.10 -5.89
C SER A 85 -1.53 -5.21 -7.15
N VAL A 86 -2.50 -6.11 -7.15
CA VAL A 86 -3.45 -6.25 -8.27
C VAL A 86 -4.31 -5.00 -8.42
N PHE A 87 -4.77 -4.44 -7.30
CA PHE A 87 -5.56 -3.21 -7.32
C PHE A 87 -4.76 -2.04 -7.93
N ILE A 88 -3.52 -1.86 -7.52
CA ILE A 88 -2.67 -0.80 -8.07
C ILE A 88 -2.41 -1.02 -9.56
N GLU A 89 -2.21 -2.26 -9.98
CA GLU A 89 -2.00 -2.58 -11.39
C GLU A 89 -3.21 -2.18 -12.24
N ARG A 90 -4.43 -2.38 -11.75
CA ARG A 90 -5.65 -1.94 -12.42
C ARG A 90 -5.70 -0.42 -12.56
N ILE A 91 -5.32 0.30 -11.51
CA ILE A 91 -5.29 1.77 -11.56
C ILE A 91 -4.21 2.25 -12.52
N TYR A 92 -3.05 1.60 -12.50
CA TYR A 92 -1.92 1.91 -13.38
C TYR A 92 -2.32 1.94 -14.85
N THR A 93 -3.12 0.96 -15.29
CA THR A 93 -3.53 0.84 -16.69
C THR A 93 -4.51 1.94 -17.15
N LYS A 94 -5.04 2.72 -16.20
CA LYS A 94 -6.00 3.80 -16.51
C LYS A 94 -5.32 5.13 -16.82
N PHE A 95 -4.01 5.24 -16.61
CA PHE A 95 -3.28 6.46 -16.91
C PHE A 95 -2.62 6.39 -18.27
N SER A 96 -2.53 7.57 -18.92
CA SER A 96 -1.91 7.70 -20.24
C SER A 96 -0.41 7.95 -20.11
N LYS A 97 0.28 7.92 -21.27
CA LYS A 97 1.70 8.25 -21.34
C LYS A 97 2.02 9.68 -20.90
N GLU A 98 1.01 10.55 -20.86
CA GLU A 98 1.17 11.94 -20.43
C GLU A 98 1.26 12.04 -18.90
N ASP A 99 0.88 10.98 -18.19
CA ASP A 99 0.90 10.92 -16.74
C ASP A 99 2.10 10.14 -16.21
N THR A 100 3.25 10.26 -16.86
CA THR A 100 4.45 9.50 -16.47
C THR A 100 4.87 9.75 -15.03
N ASN A 101 4.69 10.97 -14.54
CA ASN A 101 4.98 11.31 -13.14
C ASN A 101 4.10 10.53 -12.16
N ILE A 102 2.83 10.30 -12.50
CA ILE A 102 1.90 9.53 -11.67
C ILE A 102 2.24 8.04 -11.80
N ILE A 103 2.45 7.56 -13.02
CA ILE A 103 2.82 6.17 -13.29
C ILE A 103 4.10 5.79 -12.54
N ASN A 104 5.11 6.66 -12.54
CA ASN A 104 6.37 6.42 -11.84
C ASN A 104 6.17 6.32 -10.33
N GLN A 105 5.27 7.12 -9.77
CA GLN A 105 4.96 7.04 -8.35
C GLN A 105 4.19 5.76 -8.01
N LEU A 106 3.28 5.33 -8.89
CA LEU A 106 2.59 4.04 -8.72
C LEU A 106 3.60 2.88 -8.77
N ASP A 107 4.63 2.97 -9.61
CA ASP A 107 5.71 1.99 -9.63
C ASP A 107 6.43 1.91 -8.28
N THR A 108 6.63 3.05 -7.61
CA THR A 108 7.24 3.08 -6.27
C THR A 108 6.38 2.33 -5.25
N PHE A 109 5.06 2.50 -5.29
CA PHE A 109 4.17 1.71 -4.44
C PHE A 109 4.23 0.22 -4.77
N LYS A 110 4.29 -0.13 -6.04
CA LYS A 110 4.42 -1.54 -6.47
C LYS A 110 5.71 -2.15 -5.91
N ASP A 111 6.82 -1.43 -6.01
CA ASP A 111 8.10 -1.90 -5.49
C ASP A 111 8.05 -2.11 -3.98
N LEU A 112 7.45 -1.18 -3.25
CA LEU A 112 7.28 -1.29 -1.81
C LEU A 112 6.44 -2.52 -1.45
N ILE A 113 5.34 -2.74 -2.16
CA ILE A 113 4.45 -3.88 -1.93
C ILE A 113 5.16 -5.19 -2.21
N PHE A 114 5.86 -5.29 -3.34
CA PHE A 114 6.58 -6.53 -3.69
C PHE A 114 7.74 -6.80 -2.75
N THR A 115 8.45 -5.77 -2.31
CA THR A 115 9.51 -5.91 -1.30
C THR A 115 8.93 -6.44 0.02
N THR A 116 7.77 -5.93 0.42
CA THR A 116 7.07 -6.39 1.61
C THR A 116 6.65 -7.86 1.47
N ILE A 117 6.07 -8.22 0.33
CA ILE A 117 5.68 -9.61 0.04
C ILE A 117 6.90 -10.54 0.13
N TYR A 118 8.02 -10.14 -0.48
CA TYR A 118 9.26 -10.91 -0.43
C TYR A 118 9.69 -11.20 1.01
N LYS A 119 9.69 -10.17 1.85
CA LYS A 119 10.10 -10.30 3.24
C LYS A 119 9.13 -11.18 4.05
N LEU A 120 7.84 -11.05 3.80
CA LEU A 120 6.82 -11.85 4.49
C LEU A 120 6.82 -13.30 4.03
N GLU A 121 6.95 -13.54 2.74
CA GLU A 121 6.83 -14.87 2.16
C GLU A 121 8.10 -15.69 2.29
N ILE A 122 9.25 -15.06 2.11
CA ILE A 122 10.54 -15.75 2.00
C ILE A 122 11.39 -15.64 3.24
N LEU A 123 11.38 -14.47 3.91
CA LEU A 123 12.26 -14.21 5.05
C LEU A 123 11.61 -14.42 6.42
N SER A 124 10.33 -14.66 6.45
CA SER A 124 9.66 -14.85 7.75
C SER A 124 9.05 -16.22 7.96
#